data_2dec577b52486ca07c4018cb9efe4a63
#
_entry.id   2dec577b52486ca07c4018cb9efe4a63
#
_cell.length_a   1.000
_cell.length_b   1.000
_cell.length_c   1.000
_cell.angle_alpha   90.00
_cell.angle_beta   90.00
_cell.angle_gamma   90.00
#
_symmetry.space_group_name_H-M   'P 1'
#
loop_
_entity.id
_entity.type
_entity.pdbx_description
1 polymer ?
#
loop_
_entity_poly.entity_id
_entity_poly.type
_entity_poly.pdbx_seq_one_letter_code
_entity_poly.pdbx_strand_id
1 'polypeptide(L)'
;SNSYNVICHQTKTAPEIHKQIIDTRYQWSAFVHGSGTGGTIEGVRRYIDANNLRTKVCLVQPAEENHGIQGIGDGKDFLFNPDNAHKIIQIKTEDAIFKAKSFAKETGILVGISSGANLLAAERLVEAISPSGIVVTMLCDRGERYMSVY
;
A
#
# COMPACT_ATOMS: atom_id res chain seq x y z
N SER A 1 18.39 -4.58 5.11
CA SER A 1 17.21 -3.72 5.36
C SER A 1 17.50 -2.73 6.46
N ASN A 2 17.04 -1.49 6.32
CA ASN A 2 17.36 -0.41 7.24
C ASN A 2 16.21 -0.17 8.22
N SER A 3 16.42 -0.46 9.51
CA SER A 3 15.43 -0.25 10.57
C SER A 3 14.98 1.22 10.71
N TYR A 4 15.83 2.19 10.30
CA TYR A 4 15.46 3.61 10.27
C TYR A 4 14.30 3.91 9.32
N ASN A 5 14.13 3.11 8.25
CA ASN A 5 12.99 3.22 7.35
C ASN A 5 11.67 2.94 8.10
N VAL A 6 11.64 1.87 8.90
CA VAL A 6 10.47 1.53 9.75
C VAL A 6 10.17 2.67 10.72
N ILE A 7 11.21 3.18 11.41
CA ILE A 7 11.06 4.26 12.39
C ILE A 7 10.50 5.52 11.72
N CYS A 8 10.98 5.87 10.53
CA CYS A 8 10.49 7.02 9.78
C CYS A 8 8.99 6.90 9.49
N HIS A 9 8.53 5.75 8.99
CA HIS A 9 7.11 5.54 8.71
C HIS A 9 6.26 5.47 9.97
N GLN A 10 6.79 4.89 11.05
CA GLN A 10 6.11 4.84 12.34
C GLN A 10 5.94 6.23 12.99
N THR A 11 6.97 7.09 12.87
CA THR A 11 7.02 8.37 13.61
C THR A 11 6.62 9.58 12.76
N LYS A 12 6.52 9.44 11.44
CA LYS A 12 6.19 10.53 10.52
C LYS A 12 4.98 10.19 9.64
N THR A 13 5.09 9.17 8.78
CA THR A 13 4.06 8.85 7.78
C THR A 13 2.73 8.45 8.42
N ALA A 14 2.75 7.50 9.36
CA ALA A 14 1.51 7.02 9.98
C ALA A 14 0.83 8.08 10.86
N PRO A 15 1.54 8.87 11.67
CA PRO A 15 0.95 10.00 12.38
C PRO A 15 0.32 11.05 11.45
N GLU A 16 0.96 11.35 10.31
CA GLU A 16 0.43 12.29 9.32
C GLU A 16 -0.88 11.78 8.72
N ILE A 17 -0.93 10.52 8.28
CA ILE A 17 -2.14 9.87 7.79
C ILE A 17 -3.25 9.94 8.84
N HIS A 18 -2.94 9.53 10.07
CA HIS A 18 -3.92 9.48 11.16
C HIS A 18 -4.48 10.86 11.48
N LYS A 19 -3.63 11.90 11.52
CA LYS A 19 -4.04 13.28 11.75
C LYS A 19 -5.01 13.76 10.67
N GLN A 20 -4.71 13.50 9.39
CA GLN A 20 -5.60 13.89 8.29
C GLN A 20 -6.97 13.21 8.37
N ILE A 21 -7.04 11.96 8.87
CA ILE A 21 -8.29 11.22 9.00
C ILE A 21 -9.09 11.67 10.22
N ILE A 22 -8.44 11.94 11.36
CA ILE A 22 -9.10 12.42 12.57
C ILE A 22 -9.91 13.71 12.32
N ASP A 23 -9.42 14.58 11.45
CA ASP A 23 -10.10 15.82 11.08
C ASP A 23 -11.35 15.58 10.20
N THR A 24 -11.61 14.32 9.84
CA THR A 24 -12.80 13.91 9.09
C THR A 24 -13.82 13.20 10.01
N ARG A 25 -15.03 12.98 9.51
CA ARG A 25 -16.05 12.14 10.16
C ARG A 25 -15.85 10.64 9.91
N TYR A 26 -14.80 10.26 9.17
CA TYR A 26 -14.55 8.89 8.75
C TYR A 26 -13.57 8.17 9.67
N GLN A 27 -13.51 6.83 9.55
CA GLN A 27 -12.63 5.98 10.33
C GLN A 27 -11.53 5.40 9.44
N TRP A 28 -10.29 5.37 9.91
CA TRP A 28 -9.21 4.67 9.25
C TRP A 28 -9.41 3.15 9.38
N SER A 29 -10.08 2.56 8.42
CA SER A 29 -10.48 1.15 8.47
C SER A 29 -9.39 0.19 8.00
N ALA A 30 -8.60 0.59 7.01
CA ALA A 30 -7.50 -0.23 6.52
C ALA A 30 -6.34 0.61 5.98
N PHE A 31 -5.15 0.04 6.09
CA PHE A 31 -3.95 0.42 5.36
C PHE A 31 -3.54 -0.75 4.48
N VAL A 32 -3.41 -0.52 3.17
CA VAL A 32 -3.02 -1.55 2.21
C VAL A 32 -1.79 -1.12 1.45
N HIS A 33 -0.79 -2.01 1.37
CA HIS A 33 0.47 -1.68 0.75
C HIS A 33 1.24 -2.92 0.31
N GLY A 34 1.92 -2.81 -0.83
CA GLY A 34 2.87 -3.81 -1.30
C GLY A 34 4.17 -3.75 -0.53
N SER A 35 4.76 -4.89 -0.28
CA SER A 35 6.03 -4.99 0.45
C SER A 35 7.19 -5.32 -0.48
N GLY A 36 8.12 -4.37 -0.66
CA GLY A 36 9.48 -4.67 -1.08
C GLY A 36 10.26 -5.18 0.13
N THR A 37 10.99 -4.31 0.83
CA THR A 37 11.64 -4.65 2.12
C THR A 37 10.67 -4.67 3.30
N GLY A 38 9.48 -4.10 3.17
CA GLY A 38 8.46 -4.05 4.22
C GLY A 38 8.55 -2.89 5.20
N GLY A 39 9.47 -1.95 5.00
CA GLY A 39 9.67 -0.85 5.94
C GLY A 39 8.46 0.03 6.14
N THR A 40 7.76 0.37 5.06
CA THR A 40 6.56 1.22 5.09
C THR A 40 5.42 0.55 5.84
N ILE A 41 5.06 -0.67 5.44
CA ILE A 41 3.94 -1.40 6.03
C ILE A 41 4.20 -1.75 7.50
N GLU A 42 5.43 -2.13 7.85
CA GLU A 42 5.81 -2.41 9.24
C GLU A 42 5.78 -1.15 10.10
N GLY A 43 6.28 -0.02 9.60
CA GLY A 43 6.23 1.24 10.33
C GLY A 43 4.80 1.69 10.62
N VAL A 44 3.91 1.62 9.64
CA VAL A 44 2.49 1.94 9.80
C VAL A 44 1.82 0.97 10.76
N ARG A 45 2.09 -0.35 10.65
CA ARG A 45 1.56 -1.35 11.57
C ARG A 45 1.94 -1.06 13.02
N ARG A 46 3.21 -0.78 13.29
CA ARG A 46 3.69 -0.45 14.65
C ARG A 46 3.00 0.78 15.23
N TYR A 47 2.74 1.78 14.41
CA TYR A 47 1.98 2.96 14.83
C TYR A 47 0.53 2.60 15.19
N ILE A 48 -0.13 1.81 14.35
CA ILE A 48 -1.50 1.34 14.57
C ILE A 48 -1.59 0.59 15.90
N ASP A 49 -0.69 -0.36 16.13
CA ASP A 49 -0.66 -1.16 17.37
C ASP A 49 -0.37 -0.28 18.60
N ALA A 50 0.63 0.59 18.53
CA ALA A 50 1.01 1.48 19.64
C ALA A 50 -0.10 2.46 20.05
N ASN A 51 -1.01 2.79 19.13
CA ASN A 51 -2.13 3.69 19.40
C ASN A 51 -3.47 2.95 19.56
N ASN A 52 -3.46 1.61 19.63
CA ASN A 52 -4.64 0.76 19.78
C ASN A 52 -5.73 1.06 18.72
N LEU A 53 -5.32 1.36 17.49
CA LEU A 53 -6.25 1.62 16.40
C LEU A 53 -6.85 0.31 15.87
N ARG A 54 -8.12 0.36 15.45
CA ARG A 54 -8.81 -0.79 14.85
C ARG A 54 -8.54 -0.94 13.34
N THR A 55 -7.55 -0.22 12.83
CA THR A 55 -7.16 -0.22 11.42
C THR A 55 -6.57 -1.56 11.02
N LYS A 56 -7.09 -2.17 9.97
CA LYS A 56 -6.55 -3.42 9.41
C LYS A 56 -5.35 -3.13 8.53
N VAL A 57 -4.28 -3.90 8.70
CA VAL A 57 -3.11 -3.85 7.81
C VAL A 57 -3.23 -4.97 6.79
N CYS A 58 -3.22 -4.62 5.51
CA CYS A 58 -3.38 -5.55 4.39
C CYS A 58 -2.13 -5.50 3.50
N LEU A 59 -1.64 -6.68 3.12
CA LEU A 59 -0.46 -6.83 2.29
C LEU A 59 -0.85 -7.08 0.84
N VAL A 60 -0.22 -6.36 -0.09
CA VAL A 60 -0.31 -6.65 -1.53
C VAL A 60 0.88 -7.50 -1.93
N GLN A 61 0.60 -8.59 -2.62
CA GLN A 61 1.61 -9.47 -3.21
C GLN A 61 1.32 -9.70 -4.70
N PRO A 62 2.35 -9.95 -5.51
CA PRO A 62 2.15 -10.43 -6.87
C PRO A 62 1.43 -11.78 -6.86
N ALA A 63 0.58 -12.02 -7.86
CA ALA A 63 -0.09 -13.30 -8.06
C ALA A 63 0.81 -14.33 -8.77
N GLU A 64 1.84 -13.85 -9.48
CA GLU A 64 2.77 -14.68 -10.25
C GLU A 64 4.17 -14.72 -9.60
N GLU A 65 4.88 -15.83 -9.73
CA GLU A 65 6.28 -15.94 -9.26
C GLU A 65 7.22 -15.02 -10.05
N ASN A 66 7.09 -15.00 -11.39
CA ASN A 66 7.86 -14.13 -12.28
C ASN A 66 7.05 -12.91 -12.66
N HIS A 67 6.82 -12.03 -11.69
CA HIS A 67 6.00 -10.83 -11.87
C HIS A 67 6.79 -9.62 -12.39
N GLY A 68 6.05 -8.69 -13.02
CA GLY A 68 6.58 -7.40 -13.49
C GLY A 68 6.26 -6.22 -12.55
N ILE A 69 5.78 -6.47 -11.33
CA ILE A 69 5.46 -5.42 -10.36
C ILE A 69 6.72 -5.08 -9.58
N GLN A 70 7.53 -4.16 -10.10
CA GLN A 70 8.78 -3.75 -9.47
C GLN A 70 8.53 -3.12 -8.10
N GLY A 71 9.39 -3.44 -7.13
CA GLY A 71 9.32 -2.91 -5.76
C GLY A 71 8.39 -3.66 -4.81
N ILE A 72 7.69 -4.72 -5.27
CA ILE A 72 6.90 -5.63 -4.44
C ILE A 72 7.45 -7.04 -4.58
N GLY A 73 7.77 -7.69 -3.44
CA GLY A 73 8.27 -9.07 -3.44
C GLY A 73 9.76 -9.23 -3.75
N ASP A 74 10.48 -8.16 -4.07
CA ASP A 74 11.87 -8.20 -4.55
C ASP A 74 12.93 -8.31 -3.44
N GLY A 75 12.54 -8.42 -2.18
CA GLY A 75 13.45 -8.40 -1.03
C GLY A 75 13.92 -9.80 -0.59
N LYS A 76 15.18 -9.91 -0.10
CA LYS A 76 15.69 -11.12 0.58
C LYS A 76 15.46 -11.06 2.09
N ASP A 77 15.45 -9.86 2.68
CA ASP A 77 15.26 -9.62 4.11
C ASP A 77 14.02 -8.76 4.31
N PHE A 78 12.93 -9.36 4.72
CA PHE A 78 11.68 -8.67 4.96
C PHE A 78 11.63 -8.11 6.38
N LEU A 79 11.35 -6.81 6.51
CA LEU A 79 11.09 -6.15 7.80
C LEU A 79 9.66 -6.38 8.29
N PHE A 80 8.77 -6.76 7.40
CA PHE A 80 7.37 -7.10 7.70
C PHE A 80 7.14 -8.60 7.52
N ASN A 81 6.65 -9.24 8.59
CA ASN A 81 6.22 -10.63 8.50
C ASN A 81 4.81 -10.69 7.91
N PRO A 82 4.57 -11.39 6.77
CA PRO A 82 3.26 -11.55 6.18
C PRO A 82 2.18 -12.10 7.13
N ASP A 83 2.56 -12.89 8.12
CA ASP A 83 1.63 -13.42 9.14
C ASP A 83 1.00 -12.32 10.00
N ASN A 84 1.60 -11.12 10.03
CA ASN A 84 1.05 -9.95 10.71
C ASN A 84 0.01 -9.20 9.86
N ALA A 85 -0.21 -9.59 8.61
CA ALA A 85 -1.25 -9.01 7.78
C ALA A 85 -2.63 -9.58 8.12
N HIS A 86 -3.62 -8.71 8.25
CA HIS A 86 -5.02 -9.13 8.40
C HIS A 86 -5.57 -9.78 7.13
N LYS A 87 -5.02 -9.40 5.97
CA LYS A 87 -5.37 -9.96 4.67
C LYS A 87 -4.20 -9.81 3.71
N ILE A 88 -3.98 -10.83 2.89
CA ILE A 88 -3.08 -10.77 1.73
C ILE A 88 -3.94 -10.68 0.47
N ILE A 89 -3.61 -9.73 -0.40
CA ILE A 89 -4.33 -9.48 -1.66
C ILE A 89 -3.34 -9.70 -2.80
N GLN A 90 -3.61 -10.71 -3.60
CA GLN A 90 -2.81 -11.04 -4.76
C GLN A 90 -3.27 -10.23 -5.98
N ILE A 91 -2.33 -9.58 -6.67
CA ILE A 91 -2.56 -8.74 -7.85
C ILE A 91 -1.68 -9.25 -8.99
N LYS A 92 -2.28 -9.48 -10.15
CA LYS A 92 -1.55 -9.82 -11.36
C LYS A 92 -0.83 -8.60 -11.93
N THR A 93 0.32 -8.84 -12.56
CA THR A 93 1.11 -7.79 -13.23
C THR A 93 0.29 -7.00 -14.25
N GLU A 94 -0.46 -7.70 -15.11
CA GLU A 94 -1.31 -7.07 -16.13
C GLU A 94 -2.38 -6.14 -15.54
N ASP A 95 -3.01 -6.57 -14.43
CA ASP A 95 -4.05 -5.80 -13.73
C ASP A 95 -3.44 -4.54 -13.08
N ALA A 96 -2.24 -4.65 -12.51
CA ALA A 96 -1.51 -3.53 -11.91
C ALA A 96 -1.15 -2.47 -12.98
N ILE A 97 -0.65 -2.90 -14.13
CA ILE A 97 -0.33 -2.03 -15.27
C ILE A 97 -1.60 -1.36 -15.79
N PHE A 98 -2.67 -2.12 -16.00
CA PHE A 98 -3.95 -1.58 -16.45
C PHE A 98 -4.49 -0.52 -15.49
N LYS A 99 -4.44 -0.80 -14.17
CA LYS A 99 -4.89 0.16 -13.15
C LYS A 99 -4.04 1.42 -13.12
N ALA A 100 -2.73 1.31 -13.22
CA ALA A 100 -1.85 2.48 -13.29
C ALA A 100 -2.17 3.38 -14.50
N LYS A 101 -2.41 2.77 -15.66
CA LYS A 101 -2.81 3.47 -16.89
C LYS A 101 -4.18 4.15 -16.79
N SER A 102 -5.19 3.46 -16.24
CA SER A 102 -6.52 4.04 -16.08
C SER A 102 -6.51 5.19 -15.09
N PHE A 103 -5.80 5.03 -13.97
CA PHE A 103 -5.64 6.08 -12.98
C PHE A 103 -4.97 7.33 -13.56
N ALA A 104 -3.92 7.15 -14.38
CA ALA A 104 -3.28 8.27 -15.06
C ALA A 104 -4.22 8.99 -16.03
N LYS A 105 -5.07 8.26 -16.77
CA LYS A 105 -6.06 8.85 -17.67
C LYS A 105 -7.15 9.63 -16.94
N GLU A 106 -7.60 9.10 -15.79
CA GLU A 106 -8.68 9.68 -14.99
C GLU A 106 -8.25 10.91 -14.20
N THR A 107 -7.00 10.89 -13.67
CA THR A 107 -6.54 11.91 -12.72
C THR A 107 -5.46 12.84 -13.24
N GLY A 108 -4.81 12.48 -14.35
CA GLY A 108 -3.60 13.17 -14.85
C GLY A 108 -2.33 12.86 -14.04
N ILE A 109 -2.40 11.94 -13.05
CA ILE A 109 -1.27 11.58 -12.19
C ILE A 109 -0.65 10.28 -12.70
N LEU A 110 0.58 10.37 -13.18
CA LEU A 110 1.35 9.22 -13.67
C LEU A 110 2.01 8.50 -12.50
N VAL A 111 1.64 7.23 -12.28
CA VAL A 111 2.11 6.42 -11.14
C VAL A 111 2.85 5.17 -11.61
N GLY A 112 3.71 4.61 -10.75
CA GLY A 112 4.41 3.35 -11.03
C GLY A 112 3.48 2.12 -10.96
N ILE A 113 3.97 0.98 -11.46
CA ILE A 113 3.20 -0.28 -11.52
C ILE A 113 2.81 -0.76 -10.12
N SER A 114 3.71 -0.66 -9.14
CA SER A 114 3.41 -1.00 -7.75
C SER A 114 2.30 -0.15 -7.15
N SER A 115 2.21 1.13 -7.54
CA SER A 115 1.11 2.01 -7.15
C SER A 115 -0.22 1.57 -7.79
N GLY A 116 -0.19 1.07 -9.03
CA GLY A 116 -1.35 0.45 -9.68
C GLY A 116 -1.85 -0.78 -8.91
N ALA A 117 -0.93 -1.64 -8.47
CA ALA A 117 -1.27 -2.79 -7.63
C ALA A 117 -1.88 -2.37 -6.29
N ASN A 118 -1.31 -1.36 -5.63
CA ASN A 118 -1.81 -0.81 -4.38
C ASN A 118 -3.21 -0.20 -4.53
N LEU A 119 -3.46 0.57 -5.59
CA LEU A 119 -4.76 1.15 -5.90
C LEU A 119 -5.83 0.08 -6.12
N LEU A 120 -5.53 -0.91 -6.94
CA LEU A 120 -6.48 -2.01 -7.22
C LEU A 120 -6.82 -2.80 -5.95
N ALA A 121 -5.82 -3.07 -5.10
CA ALA A 121 -6.05 -3.72 -3.82
C ALA A 121 -6.89 -2.86 -2.87
N ALA A 122 -6.67 -1.53 -2.85
CA ALA A 122 -7.48 -0.60 -2.07
C ALA A 122 -8.94 -0.60 -2.52
N GLU A 123 -9.21 -0.58 -3.82
CA GLU A 123 -10.57 -0.65 -4.37
C GLU A 123 -11.29 -1.93 -3.96
N ARG A 124 -10.63 -3.11 -4.06
CA ARG A 124 -11.19 -4.39 -3.60
C ARG A 124 -11.51 -4.40 -2.10
N LEU A 125 -10.79 -3.61 -1.30
CA LEU A 125 -11.07 -3.50 0.13
C LEU A 125 -12.23 -2.56 0.42
N VAL A 126 -12.37 -1.46 -0.32
CA VAL A 126 -13.47 -0.48 -0.14
C VAL A 126 -14.84 -1.16 -0.26
N GLU A 127 -15.01 -2.11 -1.18
CA GLU A 127 -16.23 -2.86 -1.36
C GLU A 127 -16.64 -3.68 -0.12
N ALA A 128 -15.67 -4.03 0.72
CA ALA A 128 -15.86 -4.88 1.90
C ALA A 128 -15.91 -4.11 3.24
N ILE A 129 -15.78 -2.77 3.21
CA ILE A 129 -15.78 -1.94 4.42
C ILE A 129 -17.06 -1.11 4.54
N SER A 130 -17.30 -0.59 5.76
CA SER A 130 -18.41 0.32 6.01
C SER A 130 -18.31 1.60 5.15
N PRO A 131 -19.43 2.21 4.73
CA PRO A 131 -19.46 3.50 4.03
C PRO A 131 -18.75 4.65 4.77
N SER A 132 -18.57 4.54 6.08
CA SER A 132 -17.81 5.49 6.90
C SER A 132 -16.31 5.15 7.02
N GLY A 133 -15.87 4.06 6.36
CA GLY A 133 -14.48 3.61 6.42
C GLY A 133 -13.61 4.24 5.35
N ILE A 134 -12.35 4.52 5.70
CA ILE A 134 -11.30 4.94 4.77
C ILE A 134 -10.29 3.80 4.61
N VAL A 135 -9.97 3.47 3.37
CA VAL A 135 -8.80 2.67 3.01
C VAL A 135 -7.69 3.62 2.55
N VAL A 136 -6.53 3.50 3.16
CA VAL A 136 -5.34 4.28 2.80
C VAL A 136 -4.34 3.38 2.12
N THR A 137 -3.75 3.89 1.04
CA THR A 137 -2.59 3.26 0.36
C THR A 137 -1.55 4.30 -0.02
N MET A 138 -0.39 3.85 -0.52
CA MET A 138 0.70 4.73 -0.93
C MET A 138 0.92 4.64 -2.44
N LEU A 139 1.11 5.79 -3.07
CA LEU A 139 1.63 5.92 -4.42
C LEU A 139 3.15 6.07 -4.32
N CYS A 140 3.89 4.96 -4.50
CA CYS A 140 5.30 4.87 -4.10
C CYS A 140 6.23 5.66 -5.02
N ASP A 141 5.97 5.67 -6.32
CA ASP A 141 6.82 6.29 -7.33
C ASP A 141 6.00 6.81 -8.52
N ARG A 142 6.69 7.58 -9.36
CA ARG A 142 6.11 8.14 -10.57
C ARG A 142 6.24 7.17 -11.75
N GLY A 143 5.28 7.23 -12.66
CA GLY A 143 5.23 6.38 -13.84
C GLY A 143 6.28 6.67 -14.91
N GLU A 144 6.98 7.82 -14.86
CA GLU A 144 8.03 8.17 -15.83
C GLU A 144 9.14 7.15 -15.94
N ARG A 145 9.37 6.36 -14.87
CA ARG A 145 10.34 5.24 -14.89
C ARG A 145 9.88 4.04 -15.71
N TYR A 146 8.61 3.98 -16.05
CA TYR A 146 7.94 2.85 -16.68
C TYR A 146 7.32 3.19 -18.03
N MET A 147 7.83 4.22 -18.70
CA MET A 147 7.28 4.71 -19.99
C MET A 147 7.25 3.63 -21.10
N SER A 148 8.14 2.64 -21.02
CA SER A 148 8.13 1.49 -21.95
C SER A 148 6.93 0.55 -21.76
N VAL A 149 6.23 0.67 -20.64
CA VAL A 149 5.06 -0.15 -20.28
C VAL A 149 3.76 0.64 -20.48
N TYR A 150 3.84 1.98 -20.46
CA TYR A 150 2.72 2.88 -20.74
C TYR A 150 2.53 3.06 -22.25
#